data_9d5c28713d4ee37d6fa675a5f9292fb3
#
_entry.id   9d5c28713d4ee37d6fa675a5f9292fb3
#
_cell.length_a   1.000
_cell.length_b   1.000
_cell.length_c   1.000
_cell.angle_alpha   90.00
_cell.angle_beta   90.00
_cell.angle_gamma   90.00
#
_symmetry.space_group_name_H-M   'P 1'
#
loop_
_entity.id
_entity.type
_entity.pdbx_description
1 polymer ?
#
loop_
_entity_poly.entity_id
_entity_poly.type
_entity_poly.pdbx_seq_one_letter_code
_entity_poly.pdbx_strand_id
1 'polypeptide(L)'
;MHIAYTGPRILKIDEEGYPVQPYGFKSNPNSIIDVADIVFINPVNTGYSRMIPDAKGEMPDRKKFFGINADTKYLAEWMNTFVQRNNRWESPKYIIGESYGGTRVMGLS
;
A
#
# COMPACT_ATOMS: atom_id res chain seq x y z
N MET A 1 -5.75 5.49 1.40
CA MET A 1 -5.57 5.88 -0.02
C MET A 1 -6.55 5.17 -0.94
N HIS A 2 -6.66 3.84 -0.93
CA HIS A 2 -7.43 3.08 -1.92
C HIS A 2 -8.89 3.56 -2.07
N ILE A 3 -9.67 3.53 -1.01
CA ILE A 3 -11.10 3.90 -1.03
C ILE A 3 -11.36 5.39 -0.72
N ALA A 4 -10.32 6.15 -0.43
CA ALA A 4 -10.44 7.57 -0.15
C ALA A 4 -10.32 8.40 -1.43
N TYR A 5 -9.26 8.19 -2.24
CA TYR A 5 -9.02 9.07 -3.39
C TYR A 5 -8.24 8.45 -4.56
N THR A 6 -7.50 7.36 -4.43
CA THR A 6 -6.66 6.85 -5.53
C THR A 6 -7.25 5.64 -6.25
N GLY A 7 -8.12 4.88 -5.61
CA GLY A 7 -8.74 3.70 -6.21
C GLY A 7 -9.78 4.04 -7.27
N PRO A 8 -10.19 3.05 -8.09
CA PRO A 8 -11.22 3.24 -9.13
C PRO A 8 -12.62 3.48 -8.54
N ARG A 9 -12.81 3.14 -7.28
CA ARG A 9 -14.04 3.40 -6.53
C ARG A 9 -13.70 4.06 -5.20
N ILE A 10 -14.43 5.09 -4.84
CA ILE A 10 -14.26 5.85 -3.61
C ILE A 10 -15.54 5.83 -2.77
N LEU A 11 -15.37 5.93 -1.46
CA LEU A 11 -16.48 6.04 -0.52
C LEU A 11 -17.32 7.29 -0.83
N LYS A 12 -18.64 7.18 -0.70
CA LYS A 12 -19.52 8.35 -0.75
C LYS A 12 -19.36 9.15 0.53
N ILE A 13 -18.87 10.37 0.39
CA ILE A 13 -18.68 11.33 1.46
C ILE A 13 -19.37 12.65 1.11
N ASP A 14 -19.76 13.44 2.12
CA ASP A 14 -20.24 14.81 1.98
C ASP A 14 -19.09 15.83 1.79
N GLU A 15 -19.42 17.10 1.76
CA GLU A 15 -18.45 18.20 1.58
C GLU A 15 -17.50 18.33 2.77
N GLU A 16 -17.93 17.92 3.96
CA GLU A 16 -17.13 17.90 5.18
C GLU A 16 -16.26 16.64 5.33
N GLY A 17 -16.43 15.64 4.44
CA GLY A 17 -15.65 14.40 4.43
C GLY A 17 -16.24 13.24 5.24
N TYR A 18 -17.50 13.37 5.72
CA TYR A 18 -18.17 12.29 6.44
C TYR A 18 -18.88 11.30 5.50
N PRO A 19 -18.87 10.01 5.81
CA PRO A 19 -19.59 9.01 5.02
C PRO A 19 -21.11 9.27 5.01
N VAL A 20 -21.69 9.30 3.80
CA VAL A 20 -23.13 9.55 3.60
C VAL A 20 -23.90 8.24 3.63
N GLN A 21 -25.04 8.23 4.32
CA GLN A 21 -25.96 7.09 4.33
C GLN A 21 -26.94 7.13 3.13
N PRO A 22 -27.31 5.97 2.54
CA PRO A 22 -26.76 4.65 2.83
C PRO A 22 -25.30 4.55 2.39
N TYR A 23 -24.45 3.95 3.24
CA TYR A 23 -23.04 3.80 2.95
C TYR A 23 -22.81 3.06 1.62
N GLY A 24 -21.88 3.54 0.84
CA GLY A 24 -21.60 2.94 -0.47
C GLY A 24 -20.42 3.58 -1.17
N PHE A 25 -20.15 3.05 -2.35
CA PHE A 25 -19.07 3.53 -3.20
C PHE A 25 -19.62 4.18 -4.47
N LYS A 26 -18.87 5.13 -4.98
CA LYS A 26 -19.08 5.72 -6.32
C LYS A 26 -17.83 5.52 -7.17
N SER A 27 -17.97 5.60 -8.48
CA SER A 27 -16.81 5.63 -9.39
C SER A 27 -15.95 6.85 -9.11
N ASN A 28 -14.64 6.66 -9.22
CA ASN A 28 -13.66 7.74 -9.06
C ASN A 28 -13.22 8.23 -10.44
N PRO A 29 -13.69 9.41 -10.89
CA PRO A 29 -13.30 9.94 -12.20
C PRO A 29 -11.82 10.36 -12.28
N ASN A 30 -11.16 10.50 -11.12
CA ASN A 30 -9.75 10.89 -11.01
C ASN A 30 -8.83 9.68 -10.77
N SER A 31 -9.32 8.45 -10.93
CA SER A 31 -8.49 7.27 -10.81
C SER A 31 -7.51 7.17 -11.98
N ILE A 32 -6.28 6.78 -11.70
CA ILE A 32 -5.25 6.56 -12.72
C ILE A 32 -5.29 5.14 -13.32
N ILE A 33 -6.32 4.35 -13.00
CA ILE A 33 -6.43 2.96 -13.46
C ILE A 33 -6.46 2.82 -14.98
N ASP A 34 -6.88 3.86 -15.69
CA ASP A 34 -6.96 3.86 -17.15
C ASP A 34 -5.58 3.99 -17.83
N VAL A 35 -4.56 4.41 -17.08
CA VAL A 35 -3.21 4.67 -17.61
C VAL A 35 -2.11 3.91 -16.87
N ALA A 36 -2.42 3.27 -15.75
CA ALA A 36 -1.45 2.54 -14.94
C ALA A 36 -2.08 1.40 -14.14
N ASP A 37 -1.32 0.34 -13.92
CA ASP A 37 -1.65 -0.65 -12.90
C ASP A 37 -1.45 -0.03 -11.51
N ILE A 38 -2.40 -0.25 -10.61
CA ILE A 38 -2.33 0.29 -9.25
C ILE A 38 -2.13 -0.86 -8.26
N VAL A 39 -1.08 -0.78 -7.45
CA VAL A 39 -0.78 -1.76 -6.41
C VAL A 39 -0.87 -1.12 -5.04
N PHE A 40 -1.81 -1.58 -4.22
CA PHE A 40 -1.98 -1.13 -2.84
C PHE A 40 -1.26 -2.07 -1.88
N ILE A 41 -0.23 -1.57 -1.23
CA ILE A 41 0.58 -2.34 -0.29
C ILE A 41 0.15 -2.03 1.14
N ASN A 42 -0.12 -3.06 1.93
CA ASN A 42 -0.26 -2.95 3.38
C ASN A 42 1.07 -3.33 4.02
N PRO A 43 1.87 -2.38 4.51
CA PRO A 43 3.08 -2.70 5.27
C PRO A 43 2.77 -3.59 6.48
N VAL A 44 3.79 -4.27 7.01
CA VAL A 44 3.63 -5.22 8.13
C VAL A 44 2.84 -4.62 9.29
N ASN A 45 1.87 -5.37 9.79
CA ASN A 45 0.91 -4.99 10.83
C ASN A 45 0.00 -3.79 10.47
N THR A 46 -0.15 -3.50 9.19
CA THR A 46 -1.17 -2.57 8.70
C THR A 46 -2.18 -3.31 7.83
N GLY A 47 -3.40 -2.79 7.75
CA GLY A 47 -4.46 -3.42 6.98
C GLY A 47 -4.58 -4.92 7.27
N TYR A 48 -4.40 -5.74 6.26
CA TYR A 48 -4.48 -7.21 6.36
C TYR A 48 -3.12 -7.91 6.56
N SER A 49 -2.00 -7.18 6.46
CA SER A 49 -0.66 -7.76 6.61
C SER A 49 -0.32 -8.02 8.07
N ARG A 50 0.21 -9.19 8.35
CA ARG A 50 0.62 -9.62 9.70
C ARG A 50 1.98 -10.31 9.64
N MET A 51 2.73 -10.22 10.73
CA MET A 51 3.88 -11.10 10.94
C MET A 51 3.36 -12.52 11.09
N ILE A 52 4.07 -13.48 10.49
CA ILE A 52 3.72 -14.89 10.52
C ILE A 52 4.78 -15.62 11.36
N PRO A 53 4.39 -16.48 12.29
CA PRO A 53 5.34 -17.32 13.03
C PRO A 53 6.05 -18.28 12.07
N ASP A 54 7.24 -18.69 12.45
CA ASP A 54 8.01 -19.71 11.73
C ASP A 54 7.42 -21.12 11.91
N ALA A 55 8.08 -22.12 11.33
CA ALA A 55 7.66 -23.52 11.43
C ALA A 55 7.65 -24.08 12.88
N LYS A 56 8.31 -23.40 13.82
CA LYS A 56 8.32 -23.76 15.25
C LYS A 56 7.27 -22.99 16.05
N GLY A 57 6.53 -22.09 15.41
CA GLY A 57 5.54 -21.22 16.05
C GLY A 57 6.16 -19.95 16.68
N GLU A 58 7.43 -19.67 16.45
CA GLU A 58 8.11 -18.50 16.99
C GLU A 58 7.85 -17.26 16.13
N MET A 59 7.47 -16.15 16.79
CA MET A 59 7.27 -14.89 16.09
C MET A 59 8.62 -14.27 15.70
N PRO A 60 8.75 -13.73 14.49
CA PRO A 60 9.97 -13.05 14.07
C PRO A 60 10.24 -11.80 14.93
N ASP A 61 11.52 -11.47 15.10
CA ASP A 61 11.91 -10.25 15.81
C ASP A 61 11.29 -9.01 15.14
N ARG A 62 10.60 -8.22 15.93
CA ARG A 62 9.96 -6.97 15.46
C ARG A 62 10.95 -6.00 14.83
N LYS A 63 12.22 -5.99 15.27
CA LYS A 63 13.27 -5.12 14.72
C LYS A 63 13.54 -5.37 13.23
N LYS A 64 13.13 -6.51 12.69
CA LYS A 64 13.25 -6.81 11.25
C LYS A 64 12.27 -6.03 10.38
N PHE A 65 11.21 -5.48 10.98
CA PHE A 65 10.11 -4.85 10.25
C PHE A 65 9.82 -3.41 10.69
N PHE A 66 10.27 -3.01 11.87
CA PHE A 66 9.93 -1.71 12.43
C PHE A 66 11.17 -0.82 12.60
N GLY A 67 10.96 0.48 12.36
CA GLY A 67 12.01 1.46 12.21
C GLY A 67 12.27 1.74 10.73
N ILE A 68 12.68 2.97 10.40
CA ILE A 68 12.75 3.47 9.01
C ILE A 68 13.55 2.53 8.10
N ASN A 69 14.76 2.14 8.51
CA ASN A 69 15.63 1.31 7.68
C ASN A 69 15.08 -0.12 7.49
N ALA A 70 14.54 -0.73 8.55
CA ALA A 70 13.98 -2.08 8.48
C ALA A 70 12.70 -2.10 7.63
N ASP A 71 11.82 -1.13 7.84
CA ASP A 71 10.57 -0.96 7.10
C ASP A 71 10.85 -0.77 5.60
N THR A 72 11.75 0.13 5.25
CA THR A 72 12.15 0.38 3.86
C THR A 72 12.79 -0.86 3.22
N LYS A 73 13.68 -1.54 3.94
CA LYS A 73 14.37 -2.72 3.42
C LYS A 73 13.41 -3.84 3.01
N TYR A 74 12.53 -4.28 3.91
CA TYR A 74 11.63 -5.37 3.57
C TYR A 74 10.60 -4.98 2.50
N LEU A 75 10.19 -3.69 2.44
CA LEU A 75 9.32 -3.20 1.37
C LEU A 75 10.01 -3.23 0.01
N ALA A 76 11.30 -2.84 -0.06
CA ALA A 76 12.09 -2.95 -1.30
C ALA A 76 12.20 -4.42 -1.75
N GLU A 77 12.49 -5.34 -0.83
CA GLU A 77 12.54 -6.79 -1.12
C GLU A 77 11.19 -7.31 -1.62
N TRP A 78 10.10 -6.87 -1.00
CA TRP A 78 8.75 -7.22 -1.43
C TRP A 78 8.45 -6.69 -2.84
N MET A 79 8.78 -5.41 -3.10
CA MET A 79 8.56 -4.78 -4.41
C MET A 79 9.33 -5.51 -5.51
N ASN A 80 10.60 -5.84 -5.28
CA ASN A 80 11.42 -6.61 -6.22
C ASN A 80 10.76 -7.97 -6.54
N THR A 81 10.31 -8.68 -5.50
CA THR A 81 9.64 -9.97 -5.66
C THR A 81 8.34 -9.83 -6.45
N PHE A 82 7.54 -8.79 -6.16
CA PHE A 82 6.29 -8.52 -6.85
C PHE A 82 6.53 -8.21 -8.34
N VAL A 83 7.45 -7.31 -8.65
CA VAL A 83 7.80 -6.92 -10.02
C VAL A 83 8.28 -8.12 -10.83
N GLN A 84 9.13 -8.96 -10.23
CA GLN A 84 9.62 -10.19 -10.86
C GLN A 84 8.51 -11.19 -11.15
N ARG A 85 7.66 -11.47 -10.17
CA ARG A 85 6.55 -12.43 -10.31
C ARG A 85 5.52 -12.01 -11.34
N ASN A 86 5.36 -10.71 -11.56
CA ASN A 86 4.38 -10.16 -12.49
C ASN A 86 4.98 -9.71 -13.82
N ASN A 87 6.26 -9.98 -14.07
CA ASN A 87 6.99 -9.59 -15.30
C ASN A 87 6.85 -8.09 -15.61
N ARG A 88 7.08 -7.23 -14.60
CA ARG A 88 6.90 -5.77 -14.70
C ARG A 88 8.22 -4.99 -14.62
N TRP A 89 9.37 -5.61 -14.88
CA TRP A 89 10.67 -4.94 -14.79
C TRP A 89 10.81 -3.76 -15.75
N GLU A 90 10.32 -3.88 -16.97
CA GLU A 90 10.42 -2.83 -18.00
C GLU A 90 9.37 -1.71 -17.83
N SER A 91 8.32 -1.94 -17.06
CA SER A 91 7.30 -0.90 -16.81
C SER A 91 7.86 0.22 -15.95
N PRO A 92 7.59 1.50 -16.25
CA PRO A 92 7.88 2.61 -15.33
C PRO A 92 7.23 2.38 -13.97
N LYS A 93 7.93 2.71 -12.88
CA LYS A 93 7.44 2.53 -11.51
C LYS A 93 7.34 3.87 -10.82
N TYR A 94 6.20 4.09 -10.18
CA TYR A 94 5.93 5.27 -9.39
C TYR A 94 5.50 4.85 -8.00
N ILE A 95 5.99 5.52 -6.97
CA ILE A 95 5.66 5.22 -5.58
C ILE A 95 4.90 6.41 -5.02
N ILE A 96 3.73 6.15 -4.45
CA ILE A 96 2.89 7.18 -3.83
C ILE A 96 2.71 6.83 -2.35
N GLY A 97 2.99 7.77 -1.48
CA GLY A 97 2.85 7.62 -0.03
C GLY A 97 2.15 8.80 0.60
N GLU A 98 1.32 8.52 1.62
CA GLU A 98 0.63 9.51 2.43
C GLU A 98 1.06 9.39 3.88
N SER A 99 1.20 10.52 4.60
CA SER A 99 1.62 10.55 6.00
C SER A 99 2.95 9.81 6.17
N TYR A 100 3.06 8.82 7.06
CA TYR A 100 4.24 7.98 7.20
C TYR A 100 4.62 7.23 5.92
N GLY A 101 3.67 7.03 5.00
CA GLY A 101 3.93 6.56 3.64
C GLY A 101 4.88 7.46 2.84
N GLY A 102 4.88 8.77 3.08
CA GLY A 102 5.85 9.71 2.52
C GLY A 102 7.27 9.40 2.97
N THR A 103 7.48 9.10 4.27
CA THR A 103 8.78 8.65 4.78
C THR A 103 9.26 7.36 4.09
N ARG A 104 8.35 6.43 3.83
CA ARG A 104 8.65 5.19 3.09
C ARG A 104 9.07 5.48 1.64
N VAL A 105 8.35 6.38 0.97
CA VAL A 105 8.70 6.80 -0.41
C VAL A 105 10.11 7.36 -0.46
N MET A 106 10.45 8.26 0.47
CA MET A 106 11.80 8.84 0.55
C MET A 106 12.90 7.79 0.78
N GLY A 107 12.60 6.74 1.52
CA GLY A 107 13.56 5.66 1.77
C GLY A 107 13.64 4.63 0.64
N LEU A 108 12.65 4.58 -0.26
CA LEU A 108 12.59 3.65 -1.39
C LEU A 108 13.08 4.26 -2.70
N SER A 109 13.15 5.58 -2.78
CA SER A 109 13.68 6.31 -3.94
C SER A 109 15.20 6.40 -3.90
#